data_4d5fd1f99f8d484de9c66109b7102866
#
_entry.id   4d5fd1f99f8d484de9c66109b7102866
#
_cell.length_a   1.000
_cell.length_b   1.000
_cell.length_c   1.000
_cell.angle_alpha   90.00
_cell.angle_beta   90.00
_cell.angle_gamma   90.00
#
_symmetry.space_group_name_H-M   'P 1'
#
loop_
_entity.id
_entity.type
_entity.pdbx_description
1 polymer ?
#
loop_
_entity_poly.entity_id
_entity_poly.type
_entity_poly.pdbx_seq_one_letter_code
_entity_poly.pdbx_strand_id
1 'polypeptide(L)'
;ETHVSAAGSLFGNWNYNGLNLGLLHTHSDARLKKNIEPIPSPLTKVLQLNPVYYEWREDILPSAFVKNHRQGRQIGLIAQEVEEIIPEVVREEKIYDGEWKGVNYEKLTAVLIGAVKEQQKQIEELKTRITELES
;
A
#
# COMPACT_ATOMS: atom_id res chain seq x y z
N GLU A 1 -12.03 17.19 -24.74
CA GLU A 1 -11.03 16.18 -25.12
C GLU A 1 -10.30 15.66 -23.91
N THR A 2 -10.19 14.34 -23.84
CA THR A 2 -9.44 13.68 -22.79
C THR A 2 -7.99 13.56 -23.20
N HIS A 3 -7.11 14.19 -22.45
CA HIS A 3 -5.68 14.01 -22.65
C HIS A 3 -5.16 13.05 -21.62
N VAL A 4 -4.80 11.88 -22.10
CA VAL A 4 -4.06 10.92 -21.29
C VAL A 4 -2.61 11.06 -21.70
N SER A 5 -1.87 11.83 -20.95
CA SER A 5 -0.44 11.98 -21.15
C SER A 5 0.28 11.13 -20.12
N ALA A 6 0.87 10.06 -20.56
CA ALA A 6 1.78 9.27 -19.73
C ALA A 6 3.14 9.98 -19.72
N ALA A 7 3.17 11.21 -19.25
CA ALA A 7 4.45 11.88 -19.06
C ALA A 7 5.16 11.18 -17.91
N GLY A 8 6.39 10.75 -18.13
CA GLY A 8 7.19 9.91 -17.27
C GLY A 8 7.41 10.37 -15.85
N SER A 9 6.40 10.83 -15.17
CA SER A 9 6.47 11.02 -13.74
C SER A 9 6.15 9.68 -13.07
N LEU A 10 6.73 9.47 -11.91
CA LEU A 10 6.54 8.27 -11.10
C LEU A 10 5.06 7.97 -10.85
N PHE A 11 4.22 8.97 -10.93
CA PHE A 11 2.80 8.87 -10.61
C PHE A 11 1.89 8.92 -11.84
N GLY A 12 2.47 8.99 -13.04
CA GLY A 12 1.70 9.10 -14.28
C GLY A 12 0.87 10.39 -14.34
N ASN A 13 1.13 11.23 -15.30
CA ASN A 13 0.40 12.48 -15.41
C ASN A 13 -0.80 12.29 -16.33
N TRP A 14 -1.94 11.93 -15.75
CA TRP A 14 -3.17 11.61 -16.46
C TRP A 14 -4.15 12.78 -16.32
N ASN A 15 -4.42 13.49 -17.39
CA ASN A 15 -5.38 14.58 -17.38
C ASN A 15 -6.69 14.18 -18.04
N TYR A 16 -7.78 14.39 -17.33
CA TYR A 16 -9.12 14.14 -17.82
C TYR A 16 -9.99 15.34 -17.45
N ASN A 17 -10.46 16.08 -18.45
CA ASN A 17 -11.30 17.28 -18.23
C ASN A 17 -10.69 18.25 -17.20
N GLY A 18 -9.39 18.46 -17.28
CA GLY A 18 -8.70 19.37 -16.37
C GLY A 18 -8.32 18.79 -15.02
N LEU A 19 -8.73 17.55 -14.75
CA LEU A 19 -8.35 16.84 -13.52
C LEU A 19 -7.11 15.99 -13.77
N ASN A 20 -6.09 16.20 -12.98
CA ASN A 20 -4.88 15.39 -13.07
C ASN A 20 -5.08 14.06 -12.32
N LEU A 21 -5.45 13.02 -13.07
CA LEU A 21 -5.74 11.70 -12.50
C LEU A 21 -4.52 11.01 -11.94
N GLY A 22 -3.32 11.36 -12.44
CA GLY A 22 -2.07 10.79 -11.94
C GLY A 22 -1.79 11.18 -10.49
N LEU A 23 -2.32 12.30 -10.03
CA LEU A 23 -2.16 12.77 -8.66
C LEU A 23 -3.38 12.51 -7.79
N LEU A 24 -4.42 11.87 -8.32
CA LEU A 24 -5.66 11.65 -7.60
C LEU A 24 -5.45 10.86 -6.30
N HIS A 25 -4.48 9.93 -6.29
CA HIS A 25 -4.19 9.14 -5.10
C HIS A 25 -3.59 9.97 -3.96
N THR A 26 -3.05 11.15 -4.25
CA THR A 26 -2.54 12.06 -3.21
C THR A 26 -3.61 13.03 -2.74
N HIS A 27 -4.69 13.20 -3.51
CA HIS A 27 -5.80 14.03 -3.12
C HIS A 27 -6.60 13.32 -2.02
N SER A 28 -6.95 14.02 -0.97
CA SER A 28 -7.63 13.44 0.18
C SER A 28 -8.72 14.33 0.76
N ASP A 29 -9.23 15.25 -0.07
CA ASP A 29 -10.29 16.15 0.33
C ASP A 29 -11.58 15.37 0.64
N ALA A 30 -12.18 15.64 1.80
CA ALA A 30 -13.40 14.97 2.24
C ALA A 30 -14.53 15.09 1.23
N ARG A 31 -14.57 16.21 0.48
CA ARG A 31 -15.62 16.44 -0.51
C ARG A 31 -15.56 15.48 -1.71
N LEU A 32 -14.43 14.83 -1.90
CA LEU A 32 -14.23 13.85 -2.98
C LEU A 32 -14.56 12.43 -2.55
N LYS A 33 -14.87 12.22 -1.28
CA LYS A 33 -15.04 10.88 -0.70
C LYS A 33 -16.42 10.70 -0.12
N LYS A 34 -16.88 9.47 -0.11
CA LYS A 34 -18.18 9.11 0.49
C LYS A 34 -18.05 7.79 1.24
N ASN A 35 -19.04 7.48 2.06
CA ASN A 35 -19.09 6.23 2.83
C ASN A 35 -17.82 6.04 3.68
N ILE A 36 -17.41 7.12 4.32
CA ILE A 36 -16.18 7.13 5.13
C ILE A 36 -16.43 6.40 6.44
N GLU A 37 -15.64 5.37 6.73
CA GLU A 37 -15.73 4.61 7.96
C GLU A 37 -14.34 4.15 8.41
N PRO A 38 -14.15 3.91 9.70
CA PRO A 38 -12.88 3.42 10.21
C PRO A 38 -12.52 2.05 9.65
N ILE A 39 -11.23 1.81 9.46
CA ILE A 39 -10.74 0.48 9.06
C ILE A 39 -10.89 -0.46 10.26
N PRO A 40 -11.65 -1.56 10.12
CA PRO A 40 -11.80 -2.49 11.25
C PRO A 40 -10.54 -3.31 11.50
N SER A 41 -10.20 -3.47 12.78
CA SER A 41 -9.09 -4.32 13.24
C SER A 41 -7.77 -4.11 12.50
N PRO A 42 -7.28 -2.87 12.40
CA PRO A 42 -6.07 -2.60 11.62
C PRO A 42 -4.82 -3.29 12.19
N LEU A 43 -4.70 -3.41 13.52
CA LEU A 43 -3.55 -4.08 14.11
C LEU A 43 -3.54 -5.57 13.79
N THR A 44 -4.67 -6.23 13.86
CA THR A 44 -4.79 -7.65 13.53
C THR A 44 -4.38 -7.89 12.07
N LYS A 45 -4.78 -7.01 11.17
CA LYS A 45 -4.41 -7.10 9.76
C LYS A 45 -2.91 -6.95 9.57
N VAL A 46 -2.32 -5.93 10.17
CA VAL A 46 -0.88 -5.65 10.04
C VAL A 46 -0.05 -6.82 10.58
N LEU A 47 -0.48 -7.42 11.70
CA LEU A 47 0.26 -8.54 12.30
C LEU A 47 0.25 -9.80 11.43
N GLN A 48 -0.65 -9.89 10.47
CA GLN A 48 -0.70 -11.01 9.53
C GLN A 48 0.16 -10.77 8.28
N LEU A 49 0.60 -9.55 8.06
CA LEU A 49 1.46 -9.22 6.93
C LEU A 49 2.88 -9.74 7.17
N ASN A 50 3.54 -10.14 6.10
CA ASN A 50 4.88 -10.74 6.18
C ASN A 50 5.88 -9.92 5.37
N PRO A 51 6.62 -8.99 6.00
CA PRO A 51 7.65 -8.24 5.28
C PRO A 51 8.82 -9.14 4.94
N VAL A 52 9.27 -9.06 3.70
CA VAL A 52 10.30 -9.96 3.18
C VAL A 52 11.36 -9.21 2.41
N TYR A 53 12.52 -9.84 2.28
CA TYR A 53 13.51 -9.50 1.26
C TYR A 53 13.19 -10.34 0.03
N TYR A 54 13.47 -9.79 -1.14
CA TYR A 54 13.32 -10.53 -2.39
C TYR A 54 14.30 -10.00 -3.44
N GLU A 55 14.41 -10.73 -4.53
CA GLU A 55 15.13 -10.27 -5.71
C GLU A 55 14.20 -10.47 -6.91
N TRP A 56 14.34 -9.58 -7.88
CA TRP A 56 13.57 -9.70 -9.11
C TRP A 56 14.08 -10.87 -9.95
N ARG A 57 13.17 -11.62 -10.54
CA ARG A 57 13.51 -12.77 -11.39
C ARG A 57 13.90 -12.29 -12.77
N GLU A 58 15.11 -12.59 -13.20
CA GLU A 58 15.64 -12.21 -14.50
C GLU A 58 15.19 -13.16 -15.61
N ASP A 59 14.69 -14.34 -15.26
CA ASP A 59 14.16 -15.32 -16.22
C ASP A 59 12.78 -14.94 -16.76
N ILE A 60 12.07 -14.02 -16.09
CA ILE A 60 10.73 -13.58 -16.47
C ILE A 60 10.74 -12.12 -16.93
N LEU A 61 11.46 -11.27 -16.20
CA LEU A 61 11.47 -9.82 -16.45
C LEU A 61 12.54 -9.44 -17.47
N PRO A 62 12.27 -8.36 -18.26
CA PRO A 62 13.31 -7.83 -19.16
C PRO A 62 14.56 -7.45 -18.36
N SER A 63 15.73 -7.74 -18.91
CA SER A 63 16.99 -7.43 -18.21
C SER A 63 17.16 -5.93 -17.98
N ALA A 64 16.63 -5.09 -18.86
CA ALA A 64 16.67 -3.63 -18.68
C ALA A 64 15.89 -3.20 -17.42
N PHE A 65 14.75 -3.86 -17.12
CA PHE A 65 13.99 -3.60 -15.93
C PHE A 65 14.80 -3.91 -14.66
N VAL A 66 15.49 -5.05 -14.65
CA VAL A 66 16.27 -5.47 -13.49
C VAL A 66 17.53 -4.64 -13.33
N LYS A 67 18.22 -4.34 -14.45
CA LYS A 67 19.48 -3.57 -14.42
C LYS A 67 19.30 -2.12 -14.00
N ASN A 68 18.13 -1.53 -14.21
CA ASN A 68 17.86 -0.13 -13.90
C ASN A 68 17.33 0.03 -12.47
N HIS A 69 18.23 0.00 -11.48
CA HIS A 69 17.95 0.29 -10.07
C HIS A 69 17.20 -0.80 -9.30
N ARG A 70 17.06 -2.00 -9.89
CA ARG A 70 16.33 -3.10 -9.24
C ARG A 70 17.17 -4.35 -9.07
N GLN A 71 18.49 -4.20 -9.15
CA GLN A 71 19.39 -5.33 -8.91
C GLN A 71 19.57 -5.56 -7.43
N GLY A 72 19.77 -6.84 -7.08
CA GLY A 72 20.07 -7.23 -5.72
C GLY A 72 18.83 -7.28 -4.85
N ARG A 73 19.07 -7.23 -3.56
CA ARG A 73 18.08 -7.44 -2.54
C ARG A 73 17.12 -6.27 -2.41
N GLN A 74 15.84 -6.56 -2.47
CA GLN A 74 14.74 -5.61 -2.32
C GLN A 74 13.97 -5.91 -1.04
N ILE A 75 13.13 -4.98 -0.63
CA ILE A 75 12.27 -5.12 0.55
C ILE A 75 10.83 -4.92 0.12
N GLY A 76 9.93 -5.77 0.59
CA GLY A 76 8.52 -5.59 0.29
C GLY A 76 7.64 -6.69 0.83
N LEU A 77 6.44 -6.77 0.26
CA LEU A 77 5.42 -7.75 0.60
C LEU A 77 5.07 -8.54 -0.66
N ILE A 78 4.49 -9.71 -0.46
CA ILE A 78 4.03 -10.54 -1.57
C ILE A 78 2.55 -10.26 -1.80
N ALA A 79 2.20 -9.83 -3.01
CA ALA A 79 0.84 -9.36 -3.33
C ALA A 79 -0.23 -10.40 -3.03
N GLN A 80 0.02 -11.68 -3.32
CA GLN A 80 -0.93 -12.76 -3.06
C GLN A 80 -1.24 -12.90 -1.57
N GLU A 81 -0.23 -12.75 -0.73
CA GLU A 81 -0.41 -12.82 0.73
C GLU A 81 -1.20 -11.61 1.24
N VAL A 82 -0.87 -10.43 0.73
CA VAL A 82 -1.56 -9.19 1.11
C VAL A 82 -3.03 -9.25 0.71
N GLU A 83 -3.33 -9.80 -0.46
CA GLU A 83 -4.70 -9.89 -0.98
C GLU A 83 -5.64 -10.66 -0.05
N GLU A 84 -5.13 -11.68 0.62
CA GLU A 84 -5.93 -12.47 1.56
C GLU A 84 -6.30 -11.68 2.81
N ILE A 85 -5.53 -10.65 3.13
CA ILE A 85 -5.70 -9.87 4.36
C ILE A 85 -6.36 -8.51 4.08
N ILE A 86 -5.86 -7.79 3.09
CA ILE A 86 -6.31 -6.44 2.72
C ILE A 86 -6.43 -6.36 1.20
N PRO A 87 -7.47 -6.95 0.61
CA PRO A 87 -7.60 -6.95 -0.85
C PRO A 87 -7.67 -5.55 -1.47
N GLU A 88 -8.13 -4.57 -0.71
CA GLU A 88 -8.27 -3.19 -1.21
C GLU A 88 -6.96 -2.54 -1.63
N VAL A 89 -5.82 -3.04 -1.18
CA VAL A 89 -4.51 -2.49 -1.55
C VAL A 89 -3.82 -3.29 -2.65
N VAL A 90 -4.46 -4.32 -3.16
CA VAL A 90 -3.90 -5.16 -4.22
C VAL A 90 -4.60 -4.85 -5.53
N ARG A 91 -3.80 -4.72 -6.58
CA ARG A 91 -4.28 -4.40 -7.92
C ARG A 91 -3.67 -5.38 -8.90
N GLU A 92 -4.45 -5.81 -9.90
CA GLU A 92 -3.97 -6.63 -10.99
C GLU A 92 -3.73 -5.74 -12.21
N GLU A 93 -2.57 -5.88 -12.82
CA GLU A 93 -2.18 -5.09 -13.97
C GLU A 93 -1.65 -5.98 -15.09
N LYS A 94 -1.97 -5.61 -16.32
CA LYS A 94 -1.48 -6.30 -17.53
C LYS A 94 -0.25 -5.57 -18.03
N ILE A 95 0.91 -6.15 -17.75
CA ILE A 95 2.20 -5.62 -18.22
C ILE A 95 3.08 -6.79 -18.67
N TYR A 96 4.02 -6.52 -19.57
CA TYR A 96 4.99 -7.53 -20.07
C TYR A 96 4.32 -8.85 -20.48
N ASP A 97 3.23 -8.76 -21.26
CA ASP A 97 2.47 -9.92 -21.75
C ASP A 97 1.93 -10.87 -20.68
N GLY A 98 1.72 -10.33 -19.47
CA GLY A 98 1.17 -11.11 -18.37
C GLY A 98 0.27 -10.28 -17.48
N GLU A 99 -0.45 -10.96 -16.60
CA GLU A 99 -1.27 -10.32 -15.57
C GLU A 99 -0.54 -10.49 -14.23
N TRP A 100 -0.19 -9.37 -13.63
CA TRP A 100 0.62 -9.35 -12.42
C TRP A 100 -0.08 -8.57 -11.33
N LYS A 101 0.06 -9.02 -10.10
CA LYS A 101 -0.52 -8.34 -8.95
C LYS A 101 0.49 -7.38 -8.35
N GLY A 102 0.01 -6.21 -7.97
CA GLY A 102 0.82 -5.21 -7.29
C GLY A 102 0.20 -4.79 -5.97
N VAL A 103 1.01 -4.24 -5.10
CA VAL A 103 0.59 -3.72 -3.80
C VAL A 103 0.68 -2.21 -3.81
N ASN A 104 -0.40 -1.54 -3.41
CA ASN A 104 -0.37 -0.11 -3.21
C ASN A 104 0.12 0.18 -1.79
N TYR A 105 1.42 0.41 -1.67
CA TYR A 105 2.06 0.65 -0.38
C TYR A 105 1.59 1.95 0.29
N GLU A 106 1.18 2.95 -0.49
CA GLU A 106 0.69 4.21 0.08
C GLU A 106 -0.59 3.99 0.88
N LYS A 107 -1.49 3.13 0.40
CA LYS A 107 -2.72 2.80 1.12
C LYS A 107 -2.43 2.05 2.41
N LEU A 108 -1.36 1.28 2.46
CA LEU A 108 -0.94 0.59 3.67
C LEU A 108 -0.54 1.58 4.78
N THR A 109 -0.13 2.79 4.43
CA THR A 109 0.18 3.83 5.41
C THR A 109 -1.02 4.09 6.32
N ALA A 110 -2.22 4.19 5.75
CA ALA A 110 -3.44 4.41 6.54
C ALA A 110 -3.71 3.24 7.48
N VAL A 111 -3.51 2.01 7.01
CA VAL A 111 -3.70 0.81 7.84
C VAL A 111 -2.69 0.81 8.99
N LEU A 112 -1.44 1.17 8.70
CA LEU A 112 -0.38 1.25 9.72
C LEU A 112 -0.70 2.31 10.77
N ILE A 113 -1.24 3.46 10.36
CA ILE A 113 -1.66 4.50 11.30
C ILE A 113 -2.71 3.94 12.26
N GLY A 114 -3.70 3.25 11.72
CA GLY A 114 -4.73 2.61 12.54
C GLY A 114 -4.16 1.55 13.48
N ALA A 115 -3.22 0.74 12.98
CA ALA A 115 -2.56 -0.29 13.78
C ALA A 115 -1.76 0.31 14.95
N VAL A 116 -1.01 1.39 14.69
CA VAL A 116 -0.23 2.07 15.73
C VAL A 116 -1.15 2.63 16.80
N LYS A 117 -2.27 3.24 16.41
CA LYS A 117 -3.24 3.80 17.36
C LYS A 117 -3.88 2.72 18.22
N GLU A 118 -4.25 1.59 17.61
CA GLU A 118 -4.81 0.46 18.34
C GLU A 118 -3.79 -0.13 19.31
N GLN A 119 -2.54 -0.27 18.87
CA GLN A 119 -1.44 -0.74 19.71
C GLN A 119 -1.18 0.21 20.89
N GLN A 120 -1.22 1.52 20.64
CA GLN A 120 -1.05 2.50 21.69
C GLN A 120 -2.16 2.41 22.74
N LYS A 121 -3.39 2.17 22.28
CA LYS A 121 -4.51 1.96 23.19
C LYS A 121 -4.27 0.75 24.11
N GLN A 122 -3.78 -0.34 23.54
CA GLN A 122 -3.44 -1.54 24.33
C GLN A 122 -2.33 -1.26 25.33
N ILE A 123 -1.33 -0.45 24.95
CA ILE A 123 -0.25 -0.06 25.84
C ILE A 123 -0.81 0.73 27.02
N GLU A 124 -1.70 1.70 26.77
CA GLU A 124 -2.31 2.50 27.85
C GLU A 124 -3.15 1.63 28.78
N GLU A 125 -3.90 0.68 28.23
CA GLU A 125 -4.67 -0.27 29.05
C GLU A 125 -3.76 -1.13 29.92
N LEU A 126 -2.63 -1.59 29.39
CA LEU A 126 -1.66 -2.38 30.13
C LEU A 126 -0.97 -1.54 31.23
N LYS A 127 -0.66 -0.28 30.95
CA LYS A 127 -0.10 0.63 31.97
C LYS A 127 -1.07 0.81 33.12
N THR A 128 -2.34 0.99 32.84
CA THR A 128 -3.38 1.14 33.86
C THR A 128 -3.45 -0.12 34.73
N ARG A 129 -3.45 -1.30 34.10
CA ARG A 129 -3.50 -2.57 34.83
C ARG A 129 -2.27 -2.79 35.71
N ILE A 130 -1.11 -2.40 35.22
CA ILE A 130 0.13 -2.47 36.00
C ILE A 130 0.02 -1.58 37.23
N THR A 131 -0.45 -0.35 37.06
CA THR A 131 -0.65 0.60 38.17
C THR A 131 -1.62 0.03 39.21
N GLU A 132 -2.72 -0.58 38.77
CA GLU A 132 -3.71 -1.21 39.64
C GLU A 132 -3.10 -2.36 40.43
N LEU A 133 -2.24 -3.16 39.79
CA LEU A 133 -1.61 -4.29 40.47
C LEU A 133 -0.53 -3.87 41.48
N GLU A 134 0.04 -2.67 41.28
CA GLU A 134 1.06 -2.12 42.17
C GLU A 134 0.48 -1.42 43.40
N SER A 135 -0.82 -1.14 43.39
CA SER A 135 -1.48 -0.42 44.47
C SER A 135 -1.98 -1.34 45.59
#